data_30743e4364f1cb3059ee7754cb2684b0
#
_entry.id   30743e4364f1cb3059ee7754cb2684b0
#
_cell.length_a   1.000
_cell.length_b   1.000
_cell.length_c   1.000
_cell.angle_alpha   90.00
_cell.angle_beta   90.00
_cell.angle_gamma   90.00
#
_symmetry.space_group_name_H-M   'P 1'
#
loop_
_entity.id
_entity.type
_entity.pdbx_description
1 polymer ?
#
loop_
_entity_poly.entity_id
_entity_poly.type
_entity_poly.pdbx_seq_one_letter_code
_entity_poly.pdbx_strand_id
1 'polypeptide(L)'
;MLSYGDAPQFNPHAKFVQLDIDATQFDSSQPISALLQGDLKSILGKLVPALLATGYQAPAAWLEQIAQDTEKNDKKFAQRIANGKVAQKFGYYGAIAPIAEYFQQHPDTYLVSEGANTLDIGRDMIGMQLPRHRLDTGTWGVMGVGLGYAIAAVVETGKHVVALDGDSAFGFDGMEIETIYRYKLPITVVIINNG
;
A
#
# COMPACT_ATOMS: atom_id res chain seq x y z
N MET A 1 -6.17 -3.24 -6.11
CA MET A 1 -7.43 -3.32 -6.90
C MET A 1 -7.66 -4.77 -7.24
N LEU A 2 -8.74 -5.33 -6.77
CA LEU A 2 -9.12 -6.69 -7.16
C LEU A 2 -9.56 -6.65 -8.62
N SER A 3 -8.85 -7.33 -9.48
CA SER A 3 -9.30 -7.48 -10.85
C SER A 3 -10.35 -8.58 -10.90
N TYR A 4 -11.58 -8.15 -10.92
CA TYR A 4 -12.67 -9.02 -11.31
C TYR A 4 -12.67 -9.06 -12.83
N GLY A 5 -12.69 -10.20 -13.38
CA GLY A 5 -12.86 -10.28 -14.81
C GLY A 5 -12.45 -11.62 -15.36
N ASP A 6 -13.12 -11.94 -16.44
CA ASP A 6 -12.81 -13.09 -17.24
C ASP A 6 -11.42 -12.95 -17.88
N ALA A 7 -10.82 -14.08 -18.23
CA ALA A 7 -9.65 -14.07 -19.08
C ALA A 7 -9.83 -13.08 -20.24
N PRO A 8 -8.82 -12.29 -20.63
CA PRO A 8 -7.42 -12.71 -20.58
C PRO A 8 -6.49 -11.80 -19.75
N GLN A 9 -6.77 -11.60 -18.48
CA GLN A 9 -5.83 -10.80 -17.65
C GLN A 9 -4.53 -11.56 -17.39
N PHE A 10 -4.59 -12.88 -17.45
CA PHE A 10 -3.42 -13.73 -17.35
C PHE A 10 -3.24 -14.51 -18.64
N ASN A 11 -1.99 -14.87 -18.93
CA ASN A 11 -1.71 -15.79 -20.01
C ASN A 11 -2.55 -17.08 -19.80
N PRO A 12 -3.34 -17.53 -20.78
CA PRO A 12 -4.18 -18.71 -20.66
C PRO A 12 -3.38 -20.00 -20.38
N HIS A 13 -2.08 -19.99 -20.66
CA HIS A 13 -1.19 -21.11 -20.36
C HIS A 13 -0.45 -20.97 -19.05
N ALA A 14 -0.71 -19.90 -18.27
CA ALA A 14 -0.09 -19.72 -16.97
C ALA A 14 -0.53 -20.82 -16.00
N LYS A 15 0.44 -21.34 -15.27
CA LYS A 15 0.19 -22.29 -14.18
C LYS A 15 0.26 -21.53 -12.86
N PHE A 16 -0.79 -21.68 -12.05
CA PHE A 16 -0.88 -20.99 -10.77
C PHE A 16 -0.44 -21.92 -9.64
N VAL A 17 0.41 -21.39 -8.77
CA VAL A 17 0.77 -22.00 -7.50
C VAL A 17 0.25 -21.10 -6.41
N GLN A 18 -0.59 -21.63 -5.53
CA GLN A 18 -1.15 -20.87 -4.42
C GLN A 18 -0.54 -21.33 -3.10
N LEU A 19 -0.11 -20.34 -2.29
CA LEU A 19 0.38 -20.55 -0.94
C LEU A 19 -0.63 -19.91 0.01
N ASP A 20 -1.14 -20.70 0.94
CA ASP A 20 -2.04 -20.20 1.97
C ASP A 20 -1.96 -21.06 3.22
N ILE A 21 -2.24 -20.48 4.38
CA ILE A 21 -2.37 -21.22 5.63
C ILE A 21 -3.74 -21.87 5.74
N ASP A 22 -4.76 -21.24 5.14
CA ASP A 22 -6.16 -21.69 5.17
C ASP A 22 -6.51 -22.45 3.90
N ALA A 23 -6.78 -23.74 4.04
CA ALA A 23 -7.17 -24.61 2.93
C ALA A 23 -8.46 -24.17 2.21
N THR A 24 -9.33 -23.41 2.85
CA THR A 24 -10.59 -22.93 2.26
C THR A 24 -10.39 -21.80 1.26
N GLN A 25 -9.21 -21.18 1.23
CA GLN A 25 -8.87 -20.11 0.30
C GLN A 25 -8.34 -20.60 -1.06
N PHE A 26 -8.05 -21.89 -1.17
CA PHE A 26 -7.53 -22.44 -2.41
C PHE A 26 -8.60 -22.47 -3.51
N ASP A 27 -8.16 -22.30 -4.74
CA ASP A 27 -8.98 -22.43 -5.96
C ASP A 27 -10.19 -21.48 -6.02
N SER A 28 -10.13 -20.37 -5.29
CA SER A 28 -11.27 -19.45 -5.18
C SER A 28 -11.46 -18.54 -6.40
N SER A 29 -10.42 -18.28 -7.19
CA SER A 29 -10.46 -17.31 -8.29
C SER A 29 -9.83 -17.80 -9.60
N GLN A 30 -8.92 -18.77 -9.54
CA GLN A 30 -8.23 -19.35 -10.71
C GLN A 30 -7.95 -20.83 -10.48
N PRO A 31 -8.00 -21.68 -11.52
CA PRO A 31 -7.60 -23.07 -11.40
C PRO A 31 -6.15 -23.18 -10.95
N ILE A 32 -5.90 -23.93 -9.88
CA ILE A 32 -4.60 -24.04 -9.25
C ILE A 32 -3.87 -25.30 -9.72
N SER A 33 -2.62 -25.11 -10.15
CA SER A 33 -1.74 -26.22 -10.59
C SER A 33 -1.01 -26.90 -9.44
N ALA A 34 -0.71 -26.17 -8.38
CA ALA A 34 -0.09 -26.72 -7.17
C ALA A 34 -0.51 -25.91 -5.93
N LEU A 35 -0.77 -26.62 -4.84
CA LEU A 35 -1.19 -26.06 -3.56
C LEU A 35 -0.07 -26.22 -2.54
N LEU A 36 0.29 -25.15 -1.85
CA LEU A 36 1.29 -25.16 -0.79
C LEU A 36 0.64 -24.62 0.49
N GLN A 37 0.06 -25.54 1.27
CA GLN A 37 -0.59 -25.19 2.52
C GLN A 37 0.40 -25.08 3.67
N GLY A 38 0.37 -23.96 4.39
CA GLY A 38 1.16 -23.76 5.59
C GLY A 38 1.55 -22.31 5.82
N ASP A 39 2.34 -22.11 6.86
CA ASP A 39 2.92 -20.80 7.18
C ASP A 39 3.83 -20.30 6.04
N LEU A 40 3.62 -19.07 5.61
CA LEU A 40 4.31 -18.49 4.45
C LEU A 40 5.83 -18.46 4.64
N LYS A 41 6.32 -18.13 5.83
CA LYS A 41 7.75 -18.08 6.12
C LYS A 41 8.39 -19.47 6.01
N SER A 42 7.70 -20.48 6.53
CA SER A 42 8.14 -21.88 6.49
C SER A 42 8.17 -22.42 5.06
N ILE A 43 7.13 -22.11 4.27
CA ILE A 43 7.06 -22.54 2.87
C ILE A 43 8.15 -21.85 2.04
N LEU A 44 8.25 -20.51 2.14
CA LEU A 44 9.26 -19.77 1.39
C LEU A 44 10.69 -20.15 1.77
N GLY A 45 10.92 -20.47 3.04
CA GLY A 45 12.22 -20.96 3.52
C GLY A 45 12.69 -22.26 2.83
N LYS A 46 11.75 -23.05 2.30
CA LYS A 46 12.04 -24.28 1.52
C LYS A 46 11.97 -24.03 0.01
N LEU A 47 10.97 -23.27 -0.43
CA LEU A 47 10.71 -23.05 -1.85
C LEU A 47 11.82 -22.21 -2.50
N VAL A 48 12.28 -21.13 -1.86
CA VAL A 48 13.28 -20.24 -2.44
C VAL A 48 14.61 -20.97 -2.67
N PRO A 49 15.20 -21.72 -1.70
CA PRO A 49 16.41 -22.50 -1.97
C PRO A 49 16.22 -23.56 -3.06
N ALA A 50 15.05 -24.20 -3.12
CA ALA A 50 14.75 -25.19 -4.16
C ALA A 50 14.70 -24.55 -5.56
N LEU A 51 14.08 -23.38 -5.68
CA LEU A 51 14.06 -22.64 -6.95
C LEU A 51 15.45 -22.16 -7.36
N LEU A 52 16.24 -21.63 -6.43
CA LEU A 52 17.61 -21.21 -6.71
C LEU A 52 18.47 -22.39 -7.19
N ALA A 53 18.28 -23.57 -6.63
CA ALA A 53 19.01 -24.78 -7.03
C ALA A 53 18.70 -25.26 -8.46
N THR A 54 17.58 -24.82 -9.05
CA THR A 54 17.24 -25.12 -10.46
C THR A 54 18.12 -24.38 -11.46
N GLY A 55 18.81 -23.32 -11.04
CA GLY A 55 19.59 -22.45 -11.93
C GLY A 55 18.71 -21.63 -12.90
N TYR A 56 17.38 -21.56 -12.68
CA TYR A 56 16.48 -20.82 -13.55
C TYR A 56 16.88 -19.35 -13.64
N GLN A 57 16.94 -18.85 -14.85
CA GLN A 57 17.12 -17.43 -15.15
C GLN A 57 15.90 -16.93 -15.92
N ALA A 58 15.36 -15.79 -15.51
CA ALA A 58 14.28 -15.16 -16.23
C ALA A 58 14.74 -14.74 -17.64
N PRO A 59 13.91 -14.88 -18.69
CA PRO A 59 14.26 -14.43 -20.03
C PRO A 59 14.67 -12.95 -20.04
N ALA A 60 15.80 -12.63 -20.69
CA ALA A 60 16.31 -11.27 -20.74
C ALA A 60 15.29 -10.27 -21.30
N ALA A 61 14.57 -10.68 -22.36
CA ALA A 61 13.51 -9.84 -22.95
C ALA A 61 12.37 -9.51 -21.97
N TRP A 62 12.05 -10.42 -21.05
CA TRP A 62 11.05 -10.19 -20.00
C TRP A 62 11.53 -9.13 -18.99
N LEU A 63 12.78 -9.25 -18.55
CA LEU A 63 13.38 -8.29 -17.61
C LEU A 63 13.51 -6.90 -18.25
N GLU A 64 13.89 -6.85 -19.52
CA GLU A 64 13.97 -5.60 -20.28
C GLU A 64 12.59 -4.94 -20.43
N GLN A 65 11.54 -5.72 -20.72
CA GLN A 65 10.18 -5.19 -20.81
C GLN A 65 9.71 -4.62 -19.46
N ILE A 66 9.98 -5.30 -18.35
CA ILE A 66 9.67 -4.81 -17.00
C ILE A 66 10.40 -3.48 -16.75
N ALA A 67 11.69 -3.40 -17.07
CA ALA A 67 12.46 -2.18 -16.87
C ALA A 67 11.90 -1.00 -17.69
N GLN A 68 11.54 -1.23 -18.95
CA GLN A 68 10.92 -0.20 -19.80
C GLN A 68 9.56 0.27 -19.29
N ASP A 69 8.72 -0.67 -18.83
CA ASP A 69 7.40 -0.33 -18.28
C ASP A 69 7.53 0.43 -16.94
N THR A 70 8.50 0.05 -16.11
CA THR A 70 8.81 0.77 -14.86
C THR A 70 9.25 2.20 -15.17
N GLU A 71 10.23 2.40 -16.07
CA GLU A 71 10.69 3.73 -16.47
C GLU A 71 9.56 4.61 -17.04
N LYS A 72 8.70 4.02 -17.87
CA LYS A 72 7.53 4.71 -18.41
C LYS A 72 6.54 5.14 -17.33
N ASN A 73 6.31 4.30 -16.33
CA ASN A 73 5.44 4.62 -15.21
C ASN A 73 6.05 5.71 -14.32
N ASP A 74 7.33 5.65 -14.04
CA ASP A 74 8.06 6.67 -13.26
C ASP A 74 8.01 8.04 -13.94
N LYS A 75 8.19 8.09 -15.26
CA LYS A 75 8.05 9.33 -16.04
C LYS A 75 6.63 9.91 -15.97
N LYS A 76 5.62 9.07 -16.11
CA LYS A 76 4.22 9.50 -15.95
C LYS A 76 3.93 10.02 -14.55
N PHE A 77 4.48 9.35 -13.55
CA PHE A 77 4.32 9.73 -12.16
C PHE A 77 4.97 11.08 -11.86
N ALA A 78 6.22 11.28 -12.28
CA ALA A 78 6.91 12.55 -12.17
C ALA A 78 6.14 13.69 -12.85
N GLN A 79 5.54 13.43 -14.03
CA GLN A 79 4.72 14.41 -14.74
C GLN A 79 3.45 14.78 -13.96
N ARG A 80 2.77 13.81 -13.30
CA ARG A 80 1.60 14.08 -12.45
C ARG A 80 1.95 14.99 -11.28
N ILE A 81 3.10 14.73 -10.63
CA ILE A 81 3.61 15.57 -9.53
C ILE A 81 3.91 16.99 -10.04
N ALA A 82 4.61 17.11 -11.17
CA ALA A 82 4.94 18.40 -11.75
C ALA A 82 3.68 19.21 -12.10
N ASN A 83 2.69 18.57 -12.74
CA ASN A 83 1.41 19.20 -13.06
C ASN A 83 0.63 19.62 -11.81
N GLY A 84 0.69 18.84 -10.75
CA GLY A 84 0.04 19.17 -9.48
C GLY A 84 0.66 20.38 -8.75
N LYS A 85 1.93 20.69 -9.03
CA LYS A 85 2.64 21.84 -8.44
C LYS A 85 2.41 23.16 -9.21
N VAL A 86 2.01 23.10 -10.47
CA VAL A 86 1.84 24.27 -11.35
C VAL A 86 0.44 24.90 -11.24
N ALA A 87 -0.53 24.16 -10.78
CA ALA A 87 -1.90 24.66 -10.62
C ALA A 87 -1.97 25.69 -9.48
N GLN A 88 -2.80 26.75 -9.66
CA GLN A 88 -3.09 27.73 -8.59
C GLN A 88 -3.68 27.09 -7.32
N LYS A 89 -4.18 25.85 -7.42
CA LYS A 89 -4.55 24.99 -6.30
C LYS A 89 -3.71 23.72 -6.37
N PHE A 90 -3.13 23.32 -5.26
CA PHE A 90 -2.42 22.05 -5.17
C PHE A 90 -3.39 20.90 -5.49
N GLY A 91 -3.07 20.10 -6.52
CA GLY A 91 -3.72 18.80 -6.71
C GLY A 91 -3.18 17.77 -5.72
N TYR A 92 -3.86 16.65 -5.58
CA TYR A 92 -3.46 15.55 -4.68
C TYR A 92 -1.97 15.17 -4.81
N TYR A 93 -1.50 14.98 -6.03
CA TYR A 93 -0.10 14.60 -6.28
C TYR A 93 0.89 15.66 -5.78
N GLY A 94 0.58 16.94 -5.96
CA GLY A 94 1.40 18.03 -5.46
C GLY A 94 1.40 18.14 -3.94
N ALA A 95 0.25 17.91 -3.31
CA ALA A 95 0.10 17.97 -1.86
C ALA A 95 0.75 16.76 -1.13
N ILE A 96 0.66 15.56 -1.72
CA ILE A 96 1.18 14.32 -1.11
C ILE A 96 2.68 14.14 -1.39
N ALA A 97 3.25 14.75 -2.44
CA ALA A 97 4.66 14.58 -2.78
C ALA A 97 5.63 14.86 -1.61
N PRO A 98 5.53 15.97 -0.85
CA PRO A 98 6.42 16.22 0.28
C PRO A 98 6.23 15.20 1.42
N ILE A 99 5.04 14.62 1.55
CA ILE A 99 4.77 13.56 2.51
C ILE A 99 5.49 12.28 2.09
N ALA A 100 5.45 11.95 0.80
CA ALA A 100 6.19 10.81 0.25
C ALA A 100 7.71 10.95 0.45
N GLU A 101 8.26 12.15 0.22
CA GLU A 101 9.66 12.47 0.49
C GLU A 101 10.00 12.29 1.98
N TYR A 102 9.12 12.72 2.89
CA TYR A 102 9.30 12.53 4.32
C TYR A 102 9.42 11.04 4.69
N PHE A 103 8.55 10.18 4.16
CA PHE A 103 8.59 8.73 4.43
C PHE A 103 9.84 8.05 3.89
N GLN A 104 10.41 8.53 2.79
CA GLN A 104 11.70 8.04 2.29
C GLN A 104 12.85 8.33 3.26
N GLN A 105 12.80 9.49 3.93
CA GLN A 105 13.82 9.91 4.89
C GLN A 105 13.58 9.33 6.31
N HIS A 106 12.34 8.96 6.62
CA HIS A 106 11.91 8.47 7.93
C HIS A 106 11.17 7.13 7.84
N PRO A 107 11.86 6.04 7.43
CA PRO A 107 11.23 4.75 7.15
C PRO A 107 10.56 4.11 8.38
N ASP A 108 10.96 4.49 9.58
CA ASP A 108 10.42 4.01 10.86
C ASP A 108 9.06 4.63 11.24
N THR A 109 8.61 5.66 10.51
CA THR A 109 7.31 6.30 10.74
C THR A 109 6.18 5.41 10.23
N TYR A 110 5.11 5.32 11.00
CA TYR A 110 3.89 4.64 10.58
C TYR A 110 3.01 5.58 9.77
N LEU A 111 2.45 5.06 8.70
CA LEU A 111 1.44 5.73 7.88
C LEU A 111 0.08 5.14 8.18
N VAL A 112 -0.87 5.99 8.54
CA VAL A 112 -2.29 5.64 8.50
C VAL A 112 -2.92 6.43 7.36
N SER A 113 -3.65 5.77 6.47
CA SER A 113 -4.32 6.43 5.35
C SER A 113 -5.80 6.14 5.36
N GLU A 114 -6.62 7.18 5.20
CA GLU A 114 -8.06 7.05 5.13
C GLU A 114 -8.70 8.00 4.09
N GLY A 115 -9.93 7.72 3.74
CA GLY A 115 -10.69 8.41 2.71
C GLY A 115 -10.63 7.69 1.37
N ALA A 116 -11.33 8.20 0.34
CA ALA A 116 -11.36 7.59 -0.98
C ALA A 116 -10.12 7.96 -1.80
N ASN A 117 -10.13 9.14 -2.43
CA ASN A 117 -9.02 9.60 -3.27
C ASN A 117 -7.72 9.77 -2.48
N THR A 118 -7.80 10.23 -1.23
CA THR A 118 -6.63 10.39 -0.36
C THR A 118 -5.95 9.05 -0.09
N LEU A 119 -6.74 8.02 0.20
CA LEU A 119 -6.25 6.66 0.41
C LEU A 119 -5.59 6.09 -0.85
N ASP A 120 -6.29 6.15 -2.00
CA ASP A 120 -5.81 5.54 -3.24
C ASP A 120 -4.57 6.25 -3.78
N ILE A 121 -4.56 7.60 -3.80
CA ILE A 121 -3.41 8.37 -4.26
C ILE A 121 -2.26 8.28 -3.24
N GLY A 122 -2.56 8.24 -1.95
CA GLY A 122 -1.57 7.99 -0.92
C GLY A 122 -0.87 6.63 -1.07
N ARG A 123 -1.62 5.58 -1.43
CA ARG A 123 -1.04 4.26 -1.74
C ARG A 123 -0.16 4.28 -3.00
N ASP A 124 -0.55 5.06 -4.01
CA ASP A 124 0.18 5.20 -5.26
C ASP A 124 1.50 5.96 -5.05
N MET A 125 1.50 6.98 -4.18
CA MET A 125 2.61 7.91 -4.00
C MET A 125 3.60 7.54 -2.91
N ILE A 126 3.12 6.99 -1.79
CA ILE A 126 3.96 6.75 -0.62
C ILE A 126 4.39 5.29 -0.59
N GLY A 127 5.64 5.02 -0.98
CA GLY A 127 6.24 3.70 -0.85
C GLY A 127 6.59 3.38 0.61
N MET A 128 6.24 2.17 1.07
CA MET A 128 6.59 1.71 2.41
C MET A 128 7.83 0.81 2.33
N GLN A 129 8.84 1.13 3.14
CA GLN A 129 10.11 0.40 3.16
C GLN A 129 10.12 -0.73 4.18
N LEU A 130 9.29 -0.63 5.21
CA LEU A 130 9.20 -1.62 6.28
C LEU A 130 7.82 -2.30 6.27
N PRO A 131 7.75 -3.61 6.55
CA PRO A 131 6.47 -4.31 6.66
C PRO A 131 5.66 -3.81 7.85
N ARG A 132 4.33 -3.80 7.72
CA ARG A 132 3.36 -3.40 8.75
C ARG A 132 3.45 -1.94 9.18
N HIS A 133 4.14 -1.07 8.44
CA HIS A 133 4.21 0.37 8.74
C HIS A 133 3.10 1.18 8.05
N ARG A 134 2.26 0.53 7.24
CA ARG A 134 1.03 1.13 6.69
C ARG A 134 -0.18 0.46 7.29
N LEU A 135 -1.09 1.28 7.80
CA LEU A 135 -2.42 0.89 8.28
C LEU A 135 -3.47 1.62 7.46
N ASP A 136 -4.47 0.91 7.02
CA ASP A 136 -5.61 1.46 6.30
C ASP A 136 -6.81 0.51 6.39
N THR A 137 -7.94 0.93 5.83
CA THR A 137 -9.20 0.19 5.89
C THR A 137 -9.26 -1.01 4.92
N GLY A 138 -8.20 -1.28 4.18
CA GLY A 138 -8.13 -2.36 3.21
C GLY A 138 -9.20 -2.25 2.12
N THR A 139 -9.75 -3.38 1.74
CA THR A 139 -10.84 -3.46 0.75
C THR A 139 -12.19 -3.05 1.30
N TRP A 140 -12.34 -2.95 2.60
CA TRP A 140 -13.60 -2.54 3.23
C TRP A 140 -13.91 -1.06 2.98
N GLY A 141 -12.87 -0.19 2.95
CA GLY A 141 -13.00 1.21 2.57
C GLY A 141 -13.86 2.06 3.49
N VAL A 142 -14.07 1.64 4.74
CA VAL A 142 -14.84 2.42 5.71
C VAL A 142 -14.10 3.70 6.09
N MET A 143 -14.83 4.75 6.42
CA MET A 143 -14.30 6.00 6.97
C MET A 143 -14.65 6.15 8.46
N GLY A 144 -13.83 6.92 9.20
CA GLY A 144 -14.01 7.18 10.63
C GLY A 144 -13.27 6.19 11.54
N VAL A 145 -12.18 5.61 11.07
CA VAL A 145 -11.33 4.67 11.84
C VAL A 145 -9.84 5.06 11.83
N GLY A 146 -9.44 6.00 10.96
CA GLY A 146 -8.04 6.33 10.73
C GLY A 146 -7.35 6.86 11.98
N LEU A 147 -7.93 7.84 12.65
CA LEU A 147 -7.33 8.37 13.88
C LEU A 147 -7.31 7.33 15.00
N GLY A 148 -8.29 6.44 15.07
CA GLY A 148 -8.27 5.31 15.99
C GLY A 148 -7.10 4.34 15.72
N TYR A 149 -6.81 4.05 14.44
CA TYR A 149 -5.63 3.27 14.06
C TYR A 149 -4.32 3.99 14.39
N ALA A 150 -4.27 5.33 14.20
CA ALA A 150 -3.10 6.11 14.55
C ALA A 150 -2.80 6.08 16.04
N ILE A 151 -3.83 6.22 16.88
CA ILE A 151 -3.72 6.10 18.34
C ILE A 151 -3.23 4.69 18.72
N ALA A 152 -3.84 3.65 18.17
CA ALA A 152 -3.46 2.27 18.44
C ALA A 152 -1.99 2.01 18.05
N ALA A 153 -1.56 2.49 16.89
CA ALA A 153 -0.19 2.33 16.43
C ALA A 153 0.83 3.00 17.37
N VAL A 154 0.53 4.21 17.87
CA VAL A 154 1.39 4.89 18.85
C VAL A 154 1.43 4.14 20.18
N VAL A 155 0.27 3.73 20.67
CA VAL A 155 0.18 3.01 21.97
C VAL A 155 0.97 1.71 21.93
N GLU A 156 0.87 0.97 20.82
CA GLU A 156 1.55 -0.31 20.65
C GLU A 156 3.07 -0.15 20.42
N THR A 157 3.49 0.88 19.67
CA THR A 157 4.87 0.94 19.19
C THR A 157 5.71 2.05 19.81
N GLY A 158 5.07 3.07 20.37
CA GLY A 158 5.73 4.29 20.84
C GLY A 158 6.33 5.16 19.72
N LYS A 159 6.08 4.82 18.44
CA LYS A 159 6.68 5.49 17.29
C LYS A 159 5.80 6.62 16.79
N HIS A 160 6.41 7.51 15.98
CA HIS A 160 5.69 8.57 15.30
C HIS A 160 4.77 7.99 14.22
N VAL A 161 3.57 8.55 14.13
CA VAL A 161 2.55 8.19 13.16
C VAL A 161 2.14 9.43 12.37
N VAL A 162 2.02 9.28 11.07
CA VAL A 162 1.37 10.28 10.18
C VAL A 162 0.04 9.71 9.75
N ALA A 163 -1.05 10.39 10.12
CA ALA A 163 -2.40 10.11 9.63
C ALA A 163 -2.67 11.02 8.43
N LEU A 164 -2.91 10.41 7.27
CA LEU A 164 -3.22 11.09 6.01
C LEU A 164 -4.69 10.87 5.68
N ASP A 165 -5.52 11.84 5.96
CA ASP A 165 -6.97 11.74 5.88
C ASP A 165 -7.55 12.64 4.79
N GLY A 166 -8.66 12.19 4.20
CA GLY A 166 -9.54 13.11 3.48
C GLY A 166 -10.37 13.94 4.45
N ASP A 167 -10.85 15.08 4.00
CA ASP A 167 -11.70 15.98 4.80
C ASP A 167 -12.96 15.28 5.32
N SER A 168 -13.61 14.49 4.48
CA SER A 168 -14.79 13.72 4.88
C SER A 168 -14.45 12.62 5.88
N ALA A 169 -13.35 11.91 5.68
CA ALA A 169 -12.90 10.87 6.60
C ALA A 169 -12.61 11.46 7.99
N PHE A 170 -11.83 12.53 8.04
CA PHE A 170 -11.56 13.27 9.27
C PHE A 170 -12.85 13.77 9.94
N GLY A 171 -13.88 14.13 9.15
CA GLY A 171 -15.18 14.56 9.67
C GLY A 171 -15.90 13.47 10.49
N PHE A 172 -15.58 12.19 10.28
CA PHE A 172 -16.19 11.09 11.03
C PHE A 172 -15.51 10.83 12.38
N ASP A 173 -14.19 11.02 12.49
CA ASP A 173 -13.43 10.68 13.70
C ASP A 173 -12.59 11.84 14.25
N GLY A 174 -12.78 13.06 13.76
CA GLY A 174 -12.00 14.24 14.17
C GLY A 174 -12.02 14.54 15.68
N MET A 175 -12.98 14.03 16.43
CA MET A 175 -13.03 14.15 17.90
C MET A 175 -11.87 13.39 18.59
N GLU A 176 -11.26 12.42 17.92
CA GLU A 176 -10.10 11.70 18.44
C GLU A 176 -8.87 12.59 18.63
N ILE A 177 -8.86 13.77 18.03
CA ILE A 177 -7.83 14.81 18.29
C ILE A 177 -7.76 15.17 19.77
N GLU A 178 -8.89 15.15 20.49
CA GLU A 178 -8.90 15.38 21.94
C GLU A 178 -8.04 14.33 22.66
N THR A 179 -8.25 13.06 22.33
CA THR A 179 -7.47 11.94 22.88
C THR A 179 -5.98 12.09 22.55
N ILE A 180 -5.66 12.37 21.28
CA ILE A 180 -4.29 12.59 20.81
C ILE A 180 -3.60 13.72 21.60
N TYR A 181 -4.30 14.84 21.76
CA TYR A 181 -3.78 16.00 22.48
C TYR A 181 -3.61 15.72 23.99
N ARG A 182 -4.62 15.16 24.63
CA ARG A 182 -4.65 14.89 26.07
C ARG A 182 -3.53 13.94 26.49
N TYR A 183 -3.27 12.91 25.66
CA TYR A 183 -2.21 11.93 25.92
C TYR A 183 -0.86 12.30 25.30
N LYS A 184 -0.77 13.45 24.60
CA LYS A 184 0.44 13.94 23.92
C LYS A 184 1.05 12.90 23.00
N LEU A 185 0.19 12.24 22.22
CA LEU A 185 0.62 11.19 21.32
C LEU A 185 1.41 11.79 20.13
N PRO A 186 2.53 11.19 19.70
CA PRO A 186 3.33 11.67 18.58
C PRO A 186 2.66 11.34 17.24
N ILE A 187 1.53 11.98 16.96
CA ILE A 187 0.74 11.83 15.74
C ILE A 187 0.71 13.16 15.00
N THR A 188 1.04 13.12 13.72
CA THR A 188 0.83 14.24 12.79
C THR A 188 -0.37 13.91 11.92
N VAL A 189 -1.40 14.74 11.97
CA VAL A 189 -2.58 14.59 11.12
C VAL A 189 -2.47 15.54 9.93
N VAL A 190 -2.56 14.99 8.72
CA VAL A 190 -2.56 15.73 7.47
C VAL A 190 -3.91 15.52 6.79
N ILE A 191 -4.66 16.60 6.63
CA ILE A 191 -5.99 16.57 6.04
C ILE A 191 -5.92 17.13 4.62
N ILE A 192 -6.30 16.30 3.65
CA ILE A 192 -6.47 16.72 2.25
C ILE A 192 -7.91 17.17 2.08
N ASN A 193 -8.09 18.47 2.10
CA ASN A 193 -9.39 19.09 1.92
C ASN A 193 -9.57 19.55 0.46
N ASN A 194 -10.52 18.96 -0.21
CA ASN A 194 -10.86 19.29 -1.60
C ASN A 194 -12.19 20.04 -1.78
N GLY A 195 -12.85 20.43 -0.70
CA GLY A 195 -14.05 21.28 -0.66
C GLY A 195 -15.30 20.50 -0.40
#